data_d3ccf8b9e196430c74e5fe1838d4d6c8
#
_entry.id   d3ccf8b9e196430c74e5fe1838d4d6c8
#
_cell.length_a   1.000
_cell.length_b   1.000
_cell.length_c   1.000
_cell.angle_alpha   90.00
_cell.angle_beta   90.00
_cell.angle_gamma   90.00
#
_symmetry.space_group_name_H-M   'P 1'
#
loop_
_entity.id
_entity.type
_entity.pdbx_description
1 polymer ?
#
loop_
_entity_poly.entity_id
_entity_poly.type
_entity_poly.pdbx_seq_one_letter_code
_entity_poly.pdbx_strand_id
1 'polypeptide(L)'
;EPVNAQSINLTPKWTAQAQFAGYYVADKLGFYKEEGLDVHVVHPSLSASSFSFLQKGYSQAVVMNLSYALTEYFAGAQVVNILQTSQENSLMLVSRSPLKGISSLQHKKIGVWNHLSQELLDQIANKYQLQVEWIRFNGGVNIFLSKAVDICLVGSYNEFLQLIEAGVKTDSIHIMHFSDYGYNLPEDGLYVTREFYQKYPQAVQKLACASIRGWEWANEHREQTLDIIMEQVHQHNIGTNRYHQRKMLDEVLRLQTNKKSGQRPYRLSREEFDLATSILLPDQTQTSNDIRYENFVK
;
A
#
# COMPACT_ATOMS: atom_id res chain seq x y z
N GLU A 1 15.09 -35.02 -11.03
CA GLU A 1 15.94 -33.82 -11.11
C GLU A 1 15.41 -32.82 -10.10
N PRO A 2 16.24 -32.20 -9.27
CA PRO A 2 15.76 -31.13 -8.39
C PRO A 2 15.27 -30.01 -9.29
N VAL A 3 13.97 -29.69 -9.21
CA VAL A 3 13.41 -28.52 -9.83
C VAL A 3 14.14 -27.34 -9.19
N ASN A 4 14.98 -26.63 -9.95
CA ASN A 4 15.58 -25.39 -9.49
C ASN A 4 14.46 -24.50 -9.00
N ALA A 5 14.47 -24.16 -7.70
CA ALA A 5 13.47 -23.26 -7.13
C ALA A 5 13.48 -21.95 -7.92
N GLN A 6 12.29 -21.47 -8.33
CA GLN A 6 12.20 -20.20 -9.01
C GLN A 6 12.60 -19.10 -8.03
N SER A 7 13.72 -18.42 -8.27
CA SER A 7 14.17 -17.30 -7.45
C SER A 7 13.31 -16.06 -7.73
N ILE A 8 12.77 -15.44 -6.69
CA ILE A 8 11.87 -14.30 -6.73
C ILE A 8 12.31 -13.27 -5.71
N ASN A 9 12.74 -12.11 -6.15
CA ASN A 9 12.83 -10.93 -5.28
C ASN A 9 11.45 -10.28 -5.19
N LEU A 10 10.94 -10.16 -3.95
CA LEU A 10 9.72 -9.46 -3.62
C LEU A 10 10.08 -8.13 -2.96
N THR A 11 9.71 -7.02 -3.59
CA THR A 11 10.03 -5.68 -3.07
C THR A 11 8.78 -4.99 -2.53
N PRO A 12 8.72 -4.77 -1.20
CA PRO A 12 7.70 -3.92 -0.60
C PRO A 12 7.78 -2.48 -1.11
N LYS A 13 6.70 -1.72 -0.96
CA LYS A 13 6.66 -0.32 -1.42
C LYS A 13 7.32 0.69 -0.48
N TRP A 14 7.71 0.26 0.72
CA TRP A 14 8.25 1.11 1.78
C TRP A 14 9.31 0.37 2.61
N THR A 15 9.85 1.05 3.62
CA THR A 15 10.79 0.48 4.58
C THR A 15 10.18 -0.65 5.42
N ALA A 16 11.03 -1.45 6.08
CA ALA A 16 10.58 -2.58 6.89
C ALA A 16 9.66 -2.14 8.03
N GLN A 17 8.46 -2.73 8.07
CA GLN A 17 7.45 -2.47 9.09
C GLN A 17 6.31 -3.52 9.05
N ALA A 18 5.41 -3.48 10.02
CA ALA A 18 4.29 -4.42 10.15
C ALA A 18 3.35 -4.45 8.93
N GLN A 19 3.36 -3.40 8.10
CA GLN A 19 2.59 -3.33 6.85
C GLN A 19 2.86 -4.51 5.91
N PHE A 20 4.02 -5.14 6.02
CA PHE A 20 4.44 -6.24 5.14
C PHE A 20 4.57 -7.58 5.85
N ALA A 21 3.97 -7.68 7.04
CA ALA A 21 4.14 -8.81 7.96
C ALA A 21 3.90 -10.17 7.33
N GLY A 22 2.87 -10.33 6.50
CA GLY A 22 2.54 -11.62 5.89
C GLY A 22 3.64 -12.16 4.99
N TYR A 23 4.34 -11.28 4.27
CA TYR A 23 5.48 -11.67 3.43
C TYR A 23 6.68 -12.11 4.27
N TYR A 24 6.95 -11.42 5.38
CA TYR A 24 8.02 -11.82 6.32
C TYR A 24 7.72 -13.16 6.98
N VAL A 25 6.47 -13.38 7.38
CA VAL A 25 6.04 -14.65 7.96
C VAL A 25 6.18 -15.79 6.95
N ALA A 26 5.72 -15.58 5.71
CA ALA A 26 5.81 -16.59 4.67
C ALA A 26 7.26 -16.97 4.34
N ASP A 27 8.17 -16.01 4.34
CA ASP A 27 9.62 -16.25 4.17
C ASP A 27 10.20 -16.95 5.40
N LYS A 28 10.02 -16.38 6.59
CA LYS A 28 10.62 -16.89 7.84
C LYS A 28 10.19 -18.30 8.20
N LEU A 29 8.90 -18.63 7.99
CA LEU A 29 8.35 -19.94 8.29
C LEU A 29 8.49 -20.94 7.13
N GLY A 30 9.06 -20.50 6.00
CA GLY A 30 9.37 -21.39 4.89
C GLY A 30 8.16 -21.70 3.98
N PHE A 31 7.04 -20.96 4.05
CA PHE A 31 5.87 -21.23 3.21
C PHE A 31 6.17 -21.11 1.72
N TYR A 32 7.06 -20.20 1.32
CA TYR A 32 7.53 -20.11 -0.06
C TYR A 32 8.35 -21.33 -0.46
N LYS A 33 9.24 -21.81 0.43
CA LYS A 33 10.09 -22.99 0.18
C LYS A 33 9.27 -24.27 0.04
N GLU A 34 8.20 -24.40 0.83
CA GLU A 34 7.25 -25.53 0.72
C GLU A 34 6.60 -25.59 -0.66
N GLU A 35 6.38 -24.44 -1.30
CA GLU A 35 5.87 -24.33 -2.65
C GLU A 35 6.95 -24.47 -3.75
N GLY A 36 8.20 -24.68 -3.37
CA GLY A 36 9.35 -24.78 -4.28
C GLY A 36 9.81 -23.44 -4.83
N LEU A 37 9.56 -22.35 -4.09
CA LEU A 37 10.00 -20.99 -4.44
C LEU A 37 11.14 -20.55 -3.52
N ASP A 38 12.10 -19.84 -4.09
CA ASP A 38 13.18 -19.17 -3.36
C ASP A 38 12.89 -17.66 -3.37
N VAL A 39 12.14 -17.19 -2.35
CA VAL A 39 11.68 -15.81 -2.26
C VAL A 39 12.55 -15.01 -1.30
N HIS A 40 12.98 -13.84 -1.73
CA HIS A 40 13.73 -12.89 -0.91
C HIS A 40 12.97 -11.56 -0.82
N VAL A 41 12.66 -11.12 0.40
CA VAL A 41 12.05 -9.80 0.63
C VAL A 41 13.14 -8.75 0.64
N VAL A 42 13.14 -7.85 -0.36
CA VAL A 42 14.16 -6.82 -0.58
C VAL A 42 13.54 -5.43 -0.52
N HIS A 43 13.79 -4.70 0.56
CA HIS A 43 13.25 -3.34 0.71
C HIS A 43 13.96 -2.34 -0.19
N PRO A 44 13.21 -1.40 -0.82
CA PRO A 44 13.82 -0.31 -1.58
C PRO A 44 14.41 0.74 -0.64
N SER A 45 15.31 1.58 -1.16
CA SER A 45 15.66 2.83 -0.49
C SER A 45 14.47 3.80 -0.47
N LEU A 46 14.46 4.76 0.47
CA LEU A 46 13.39 5.77 0.57
C LEU A 46 13.21 6.62 -0.70
N SER A 47 14.23 6.69 -1.56
CA SER A 47 14.20 7.46 -2.81
C SER A 47 13.77 6.64 -4.03
N ALA A 48 13.57 5.31 -3.89
CA ALA A 48 13.24 4.43 -5.00
C ALA A 48 11.83 3.86 -4.83
N SER A 49 11.04 3.86 -5.90
CA SER A 49 9.74 3.16 -5.91
C SER A 49 9.94 1.66 -6.13
N SER A 50 9.08 0.83 -5.55
CA SER A 50 9.06 -0.61 -5.81
C SER A 50 8.82 -0.91 -7.30
N PHE A 51 8.03 -0.08 -7.98
CA PHE A 51 7.80 -0.20 -9.41
C PHE A 51 9.10 -0.06 -10.23
N SER A 52 10.02 0.81 -9.84
CA SER A 52 11.32 0.92 -10.52
C SER A 52 12.15 -0.36 -10.43
N PHE A 53 12.02 -1.13 -9.36
CA PHE A 53 12.66 -2.44 -9.23
C PHE A 53 12.04 -3.47 -10.17
N LEU A 54 10.71 -3.43 -10.34
CA LEU A 54 10.00 -4.29 -11.28
C LEU A 54 10.40 -3.97 -12.73
N GLN A 55 10.39 -2.69 -13.10
CA GLN A 55 10.75 -2.24 -14.46
C GLN A 55 12.18 -2.60 -14.86
N LYS A 56 13.10 -2.52 -13.90
CA LYS A 56 14.53 -2.85 -14.15
C LYS A 56 14.82 -4.34 -14.04
N GLY A 57 13.84 -5.17 -13.71
CA GLY A 57 14.01 -6.61 -13.51
C GLY A 57 14.78 -7.00 -12.24
N TYR A 58 15.00 -6.07 -11.30
CA TYR A 58 15.63 -6.35 -10.03
C TYR A 58 14.72 -7.17 -9.11
N SER A 59 13.41 -7.00 -9.29
CA SER A 59 12.38 -7.76 -8.57
C SER A 59 11.36 -8.34 -9.53
N GLN A 60 10.89 -9.55 -9.23
CA GLN A 60 9.87 -10.25 -10.00
C GLN A 60 8.47 -9.93 -9.48
N ALA A 61 8.36 -9.59 -8.18
CA ALA A 61 7.11 -9.21 -7.56
C ALA A 61 7.30 -7.95 -6.70
N VAL A 62 6.33 -7.04 -6.71
CA VAL A 62 6.39 -5.80 -5.94
C VAL A 62 5.05 -5.47 -5.29
N VAL A 63 5.10 -4.87 -4.11
CA VAL A 63 3.91 -4.26 -3.51
C VAL A 63 3.77 -2.85 -4.03
N MET A 64 2.57 -2.49 -4.48
CA MET A 64 2.20 -1.13 -4.90
C MET A 64 0.82 -0.76 -4.38
N ASN A 65 0.54 0.54 -4.25
CA ASN A 65 -0.83 1.02 -4.14
C ASN A 65 -1.59 0.78 -5.43
N LEU A 66 -2.87 0.41 -5.33
CA LEU A 66 -3.73 0.20 -6.49
C LEU A 66 -3.78 1.44 -7.40
N SER A 67 -3.93 2.63 -6.80
CA SER A 67 -3.97 3.89 -7.55
C SER A 67 -2.71 4.10 -8.40
N TYR A 68 -1.55 3.88 -7.81
CA TYR A 68 -0.28 3.99 -8.54
C TYR A 68 -0.14 2.91 -9.61
N ALA A 69 -0.45 1.66 -9.28
CA ALA A 69 -0.37 0.55 -10.24
C ALA A 69 -1.30 0.75 -11.46
N LEU A 70 -2.51 1.25 -11.24
CA LEU A 70 -3.44 1.58 -12.33
C LEU A 70 -2.96 2.75 -13.18
N THR A 71 -2.43 3.80 -12.56
CA THR A 71 -1.86 4.95 -13.31
C THR A 71 -0.71 4.50 -14.22
N GLU A 72 0.21 3.69 -13.71
CA GLU A 72 1.29 3.12 -14.52
C GLU A 72 0.75 2.18 -15.62
N TYR A 73 -0.28 1.37 -15.29
CA TYR A 73 -0.95 0.51 -16.26
C TYR A 73 -1.60 1.32 -17.39
N PHE A 74 -2.27 2.41 -17.08
CA PHE A 74 -2.86 3.31 -18.09
C PHE A 74 -1.79 3.97 -18.95
N ALA A 75 -0.63 4.27 -18.38
CA ALA A 75 0.54 4.77 -19.11
C ALA A 75 1.23 3.72 -19.99
N GLY A 76 0.79 2.46 -19.95
CA GLY A 76 1.30 1.37 -20.81
C GLY A 76 2.15 0.33 -20.10
N ALA A 77 2.36 0.44 -18.79
CA ALA A 77 3.10 -0.56 -18.03
C ALA A 77 2.40 -1.94 -18.09
N GLN A 78 3.17 -2.98 -18.37
CA GLN A 78 2.65 -4.34 -18.48
C GLN A 78 2.68 -5.04 -17.11
N VAL A 79 1.85 -4.56 -16.17
CA VAL A 79 1.72 -5.11 -14.82
C VAL A 79 0.38 -5.81 -14.64
N VAL A 80 0.36 -6.80 -13.74
CA VAL A 80 -0.87 -7.51 -13.34
C VAL A 80 -0.92 -7.64 -11.83
N ASN A 81 -2.11 -7.45 -11.26
CA ASN A 81 -2.41 -7.66 -9.85
C ASN A 81 -2.64 -9.15 -9.60
N ILE A 82 -1.84 -9.75 -8.72
CA ILE A 82 -1.93 -11.18 -8.37
C ILE A 82 -2.45 -11.43 -6.96
N LEU A 83 -2.51 -10.38 -6.14
CA LEU A 83 -2.99 -10.42 -4.77
C LEU A 83 -3.37 -9.00 -4.34
N GLN A 84 -4.52 -8.84 -3.73
CA GLN A 84 -4.96 -7.58 -3.12
C GLN A 84 -5.11 -7.77 -1.62
N THR A 85 -4.12 -7.35 -0.86
CA THR A 85 -4.13 -7.52 0.60
C THR A 85 -5.04 -6.50 1.27
N SER A 86 -4.92 -5.22 0.93
CA SER A 86 -5.79 -4.17 1.45
C SER A 86 -7.17 -4.22 0.78
N GLN A 87 -8.23 -4.10 1.58
CA GLN A 87 -9.62 -4.07 1.13
C GLN A 87 -10.29 -2.73 1.41
N GLU A 88 -9.68 -1.95 2.31
CA GLU A 88 -10.17 -0.65 2.74
C GLU A 88 -9.07 0.40 2.56
N ASN A 89 -9.48 1.67 2.45
CA ASN A 89 -8.54 2.79 2.35
C ASN A 89 -8.09 3.24 3.74
N SER A 90 -6.80 3.50 3.91
CA SER A 90 -6.21 4.00 5.16
C SER A 90 -6.03 5.52 5.18
N LEU A 91 -6.20 6.18 4.03
CA LEU A 91 -5.80 7.57 3.86
C LEU A 91 -6.71 8.52 4.62
N MET A 92 -6.09 9.42 5.35
CA MET A 92 -6.75 10.48 6.10
C MET A 92 -6.01 11.80 5.89
N LEU A 93 -6.78 12.88 5.91
CA LEU A 93 -6.24 14.23 6.08
C LEU A 93 -6.46 14.67 7.53
N VAL A 94 -5.39 15.09 8.18
CA VAL A 94 -5.41 15.59 9.56
C VAL A 94 -5.13 17.09 9.56
N SER A 95 -5.94 17.87 10.26
CA SER A 95 -5.85 19.33 10.36
C SER A 95 -6.08 19.80 11.79
N ARG A 96 -5.50 20.94 12.16
CA ARG A 96 -5.84 21.66 13.40
C ARG A 96 -7.09 22.53 13.25
N SER A 97 -7.46 22.85 12.02
CA SER A 97 -8.66 23.61 11.69
C SER A 97 -9.78 22.68 11.20
N PRO A 98 -11.06 23.05 11.36
CA PRO A 98 -12.18 22.24 10.90
C PRO A 98 -12.10 21.88 9.41
N LEU A 99 -12.32 20.60 9.11
CA LEU A 99 -12.47 20.08 7.74
C LEU A 99 -13.95 19.75 7.50
N LYS A 100 -14.66 20.67 6.82
CA LYS A 100 -16.11 20.56 6.54
C LYS A 100 -16.41 19.96 5.16
N GLY A 101 -15.46 19.25 4.57
CA GLY A 101 -15.55 18.67 3.24
C GLY A 101 -14.35 19.03 2.38
N ILE A 102 -14.34 18.51 1.15
CA ILE A 102 -13.19 18.67 0.22
C ILE A 102 -12.90 20.15 -0.09
N SER A 103 -13.91 21.02 -0.13
CA SER A 103 -13.71 22.46 -0.32
C SER A 103 -12.86 23.13 0.77
N SER A 104 -12.78 22.54 1.97
CA SER A 104 -11.91 23.03 3.05
C SER A 104 -10.41 22.94 2.74
N LEU A 105 -10.03 22.23 1.69
CA LEU A 105 -8.64 22.07 1.23
C LEU A 105 -8.16 23.28 0.41
N GLN A 106 -9.08 24.14 -0.04
CA GLN A 106 -8.78 25.29 -0.88
C GLN A 106 -7.76 26.23 -0.22
N HIS A 107 -6.70 26.58 -0.96
CA HIS A 107 -5.61 27.47 -0.54
C HIS A 107 -4.84 26.98 0.70
N LYS A 108 -4.82 25.67 0.96
CA LYS A 108 -4.09 25.07 2.09
C LYS A 108 -2.72 24.57 1.68
N LYS A 109 -1.79 24.58 2.63
CA LYS A 109 -0.53 23.85 2.56
C LYS A 109 -0.76 22.45 3.08
N ILE A 110 -0.65 21.47 2.18
CA ILE A 110 -0.96 20.06 2.48
C ILE A 110 0.33 19.24 2.36
N GLY A 111 0.75 18.65 3.48
CA GLY A 111 1.88 17.72 3.51
C GLY A 111 1.49 16.39 2.88
N VAL A 112 2.27 15.92 1.91
CA VAL A 112 2.05 14.67 1.17
C VAL A 112 3.36 13.91 1.03
N TRP A 113 3.29 12.56 1.00
CA TRP A 113 4.49 11.75 0.80
C TRP A 113 5.08 11.92 -0.59
N ASN A 114 6.40 11.75 -0.69
CA ASN A 114 7.04 11.57 -1.98
C ASN A 114 6.59 10.25 -2.61
N HIS A 115 6.20 10.28 -3.86
CA HIS A 115 5.90 9.10 -4.70
C HIS A 115 4.73 8.20 -4.26
N LEU A 116 3.90 8.60 -3.28
CA LEU A 116 2.74 7.80 -2.86
C LEU A 116 1.45 8.64 -2.86
N SER A 117 0.39 8.07 -3.42
CA SER A 117 -0.99 8.58 -3.42
C SER A 117 -1.19 9.95 -4.10
N GLN A 118 -0.18 10.48 -4.80
CA GLN A 118 -0.27 11.76 -5.49
C GLN A 118 -1.29 11.73 -6.62
N GLU A 119 -1.35 10.63 -7.35
CA GLU A 119 -2.28 10.43 -8.47
C GLU A 119 -3.75 10.59 -8.06
N LEU A 120 -4.12 10.07 -6.88
CA LEU A 120 -5.47 10.25 -6.33
C LEU A 120 -5.72 11.69 -5.92
N LEU A 121 -4.75 12.32 -5.24
CA LEU A 121 -4.87 13.72 -4.79
C LEU A 121 -4.99 14.68 -5.97
N ASP A 122 -4.24 14.44 -7.05
CA ASP A 122 -4.30 15.25 -8.26
C ASP A 122 -5.69 15.14 -8.92
N GLN A 123 -6.27 13.94 -8.99
CA GLN A 123 -7.62 13.76 -9.51
C GLN A 123 -8.68 14.47 -8.65
N ILE A 124 -8.55 14.42 -7.32
CA ILE A 124 -9.43 15.14 -6.40
C ILE A 124 -9.27 16.65 -6.60
N ALA A 125 -8.05 17.16 -6.64
CA ALA A 125 -7.77 18.58 -6.84
C ALA A 125 -8.35 19.09 -8.18
N ASN A 126 -8.16 18.33 -9.25
CA ASN A 126 -8.68 18.66 -10.57
C ASN A 126 -10.21 18.64 -10.59
N LYS A 127 -10.84 17.60 -10.06
CA LYS A 127 -12.31 17.46 -10.02
C LYS A 127 -13.00 18.61 -9.29
N TYR A 128 -12.41 19.06 -8.18
CA TYR A 128 -12.99 20.13 -7.34
C TYR A 128 -12.35 21.50 -7.61
N GLN A 129 -11.50 21.61 -8.62
CA GLN A 129 -10.80 22.84 -9.02
C GLN A 129 -10.06 23.50 -7.82
N LEU A 130 -9.40 22.67 -7.01
CA LEU A 130 -8.70 23.12 -5.82
C LEU A 130 -7.36 23.75 -6.18
N GLN A 131 -7.06 24.88 -5.53
CA GLN A 131 -5.73 25.48 -5.51
C GLN A 131 -5.09 25.15 -4.18
N VAL A 132 -4.20 24.15 -4.17
CA VAL A 132 -3.50 23.66 -2.98
C VAL A 132 -2.00 23.75 -3.19
N GLU A 133 -1.26 23.97 -2.10
CA GLU A 133 0.20 23.93 -2.09
C GLU A 133 0.64 22.58 -1.54
N TRP A 134 1.14 21.69 -2.41
CA TRP A 134 1.62 20.37 -2.01
C TRP A 134 3.04 20.47 -1.44
N ILE A 135 3.21 20.15 -0.14
CA ILE A 135 4.51 20.11 0.53
C ILE A 135 4.94 18.66 0.67
N ARG A 136 5.97 18.27 -0.07
CA ARG A 136 6.45 16.88 -0.10
C ARG A 136 7.40 16.58 1.06
N PHE A 137 7.25 15.39 1.65
CA PHE A 137 8.11 14.88 2.71
C PHE A 137 8.33 13.36 2.60
N ASN A 138 9.38 12.86 3.27
CA ASN A 138 9.80 11.45 3.15
C ASN A 138 9.22 10.54 4.23
N GLY A 139 8.34 11.03 5.07
CA GLY A 139 7.71 10.26 6.15
C GLY A 139 7.85 10.93 7.53
N GLY A 140 7.21 10.30 8.51
CA GLY A 140 7.09 10.85 9.86
C GLY A 140 6.05 11.97 9.96
N VAL A 141 5.94 12.58 11.14
CA VAL A 141 4.89 13.57 11.43
C VAL A 141 5.43 14.95 11.82
N ASN A 142 6.73 15.13 11.77
CA ASN A 142 7.37 16.39 12.19
C ASN A 142 6.89 17.59 11.40
N ILE A 143 6.58 17.42 10.13
CA ILE A 143 6.06 18.49 9.26
C ILE A 143 4.71 19.03 9.79
N PHE A 144 3.87 18.16 10.35
CA PHE A 144 2.62 18.56 10.99
C PHE A 144 2.86 19.12 12.40
N LEU A 145 3.69 18.46 13.22
CA LEU A 145 3.98 18.88 14.59
C LEU A 145 4.60 20.29 14.64
N SER A 146 5.51 20.60 13.73
CA SER A 146 6.15 21.91 13.58
C SER A 146 5.26 23.01 12.99
N LYS A 147 4.02 22.67 12.60
CA LYS A 147 3.07 23.57 11.92
C LYS A 147 3.58 24.12 10.57
N ALA A 148 4.47 23.36 9.90
CA ALA A 148 4.95 23.72 8.56
C ALA A 148 3.87 23.55 7.48
N VAL A 149 2.83 22.75 7.78
CA VAL A 149 1.66 22.55 6.91
C VAL A 149 0.36 22.76 7.68
N ASP A 150 -0.69 23.15 6.99
CA ASP A 150 -2.05 23.29 7.54
C ASP A 150 -2.71 21.94 7.75
N ILE A 151 -2.49 21.03 6.78
CA ILE A 151 -3.08 19.70 6.70
C ILE A 151 -1.96 18.72 6.37
N CYS A 152 -2.06 17.51 6.89
CA CYS A 152 -1.13 16.44 6.56
C CYS A 152 -1.89 15.18 6.10
N LEU A 153 -1.46 14.61 4.98
CA LEU A 153 -1.87 13.28 4.57
C LEU A 153 -1.20 12.25 5.45
N VAL A 154 -1.98 11.35 6.01
CA VAL A 154 -1.52 10.29 6.91
C VAL A 154 -2.21 8.96 6.59
N GLY A 155 -1.50 7.85 6.81
CA GLY A 155 -2.10 6.54 6.86
C GLY A 155 -2.56 6.21 8.29
N SER A 156 -3.73 5.57 8.43
CA SER A 156 -4.28 5.20 9.73
C SER A 156 -3.37 4.23 10.50
N TYR A 157 -2.59 3.43 9.78
CA TYR A 157 -1.71 2.40 10.36
C TYR A 157 -0.31 2.91 10.74
N ASN A 158 0.09 4.11 10.34
CA ASN A 158 1.46 4.61 10.60
C ASN A 158 1.45 6.05 11.12
N GLU A 159 1.39 7.07 10.25
CA GLU A 159 1.58 8.47 10.66
C GLU A 159 0.51 8.93 11.65
N PHE A 160 -0.73 8.47 11.51
CA PHE A 160 -1.77 8.79 12.49
C PHE A 160 -1.40 8.25 13.87
N LEU A 161 -0.89 7.03 13.97
CA LEU A 161 -0.42 6.46 15.23
C LEU A 161 0.76 7.26 15.79
N GLN A 162 1.71 7.68 14.93
CA GLN A 162 2.84 8.53 15.34
C GLN A 162 2.38 9.87 15.92
N LEU A 163 1.33 10.49 15.36
CA LEU A 163 0.75 11.72 15.93
C LEU A 163 0.23 11.50 17.34
N ILE A 164 -0.50 10.42 17.56
CA ILE A 164 -1.04 10.08 18.88
C ILE A 164 0.09 9.77 19.87
N GLU A 165 1.09 9.00 19.45
CA GLU A 165 2.27 8.67 20.26
C GLU A 165 3.13 9.92 20.60
N ALA A 166 3.13 10.91 19.72
CA ALA A 166 3.76 12.22 19.97
C ALA A 166 2.93 13.14 20.89
N GLY A 167 1.79 12.65 21.41
CA GLY A 167 0.94 13.37 22.36
C GLY A 167 -0.13 14.26 21.73
N VAL A 168 -0.37 14.17 20.43
CA VAL A 168 -1.48 14.88 19.78
C VAL A 168 -2.80 14.26 20.24
N LYS A 169 -3.63 15.07 20.88
CA LYS A 169 -4.96 14.62 21.33
C LYS A 169 -5.93 14.62 20.15
N THR A 170 -6.75 13.57 20.05
CA THR A 170 -7.73 13.42 18.96
C THR A 170 -8.81 14.50 18.96
N ASP A 171 -9.14 15.07 20.13
CA ASP A 171 -10.06 16.20 20.27
C ASP A 171 -9.47 17.56 19.83
N SER A 172 -8.15 17.62 19.65
CA SER A 172 -7.42 18.83 19.18
C SER A 172 -7.18 18.88 17.68
N ILE A 173 -7.64 17.88 16.94
CA ILE A 173 -7.47 17.76 15.49
C ILE A 173 -8.79 17.39 14.81
N HIS A 174 -8.86 17.69 13.52
CA HIS A 174 -9.96 17.32 12.65
C HIS A 174 -9.46 16.31 11.63
N ILE A 175 -10.22 15.25 11.41
CA ILE A 175 -9.86 14.14 10.53
C ILE A 175 -10.89 14.05 9.40
N MET A 176 -10.39 13.91 8.18
CA MET A 176 -11.20 13.60 6.99
C MET A 176 -10.72 12.28 6.42
N HIS A 177 -11.56 11.25 6.45
CA HIS A 177 -11.28 9.98 5.79
C HIS A 177 -11.67 10.04 4.31
N PHE A 178 -10.78 9.62 3.42
CA PHE A 178 -11.09 9.59 1.99
C PHE A 178 -12.25 8.64 1.67
N SER A 179 -12.39 7.56 2.43
CA SER A 179 -13.52 6.62 2.31
C SER A 179 -14.90 7.27 2.46
N ASP A 180 -15.02 8.31 3.29
CA ASP A 180 -16.28 9.00 3.54
C ASP A 180 -16.74 9.89 2.36
N TYR A 181 -15.83 10.13 1.42
CA TYR A 181 -16.05 11.00 0.26
C TYR A 181 -16.10 10.25 -1.08
N GLY A 182 -16.25 8.92 -1.03
CA GLY A 182 -16.32 8.07 -2.24
C GLY A 182 -14.97 7.63 -2.78
N TYR A 183 -13.89 7.79 -2.00
CA TYR A 183 -12.53 7.42 -2.38
C TYR A 183 -12.01 6.24 -1.54
N ASN A 184 -12.88 5.27 -1.24
CA ASN A 184 -12.49 4.04 -0.53
C ASN A 184 -11.80 3.06 -1.48
N LEU A 185 -10.66 3.48 -2.06
CA LEU A 185 -9.87 2.63 -2.94
C LEU A 185 -8.96 1.72 -2.10
N PRO A 186 -8.97 0.39 -2.34
CA PRO A 186 -7.98 -0.50 -1.76
C PRO A 186 -6.55 -0.01 -2.06
N GLU A 187 -5.63 -0.24 -1.13
CA GLU A 187 -4.25 0.26 -1.29
C GLU A 187 -3.31 -0.87 -1.72
N ASP A 188 -2.77 -1.61 -0.77
CA ASP A 188 -1.69 -2.56 -1.01
C ASP A 188 -2.12 -3.79 -1.80
N GLY A 189 -1.48 -4.00 -2.93
CA GLY A 189 -1.56 -5.21 -3.74
C GLY A 189 -0.17 -5.71 -4.13
N LEU A 190 -0.10 -6.99 -4.51
CA LEU A 190 1.11 -7.61 -5.05
C LEU A 190 1.00 -7.71 -6.57
N TYR A 191 2.04 -7.27 -7.24
CA TYR A 191 2.08 -7.13 -8.70
C TYR A 191 3.31 -7.81 -9.27
N VAL A 192 3.13 -8.38 -10.46
CA VAL A 192 4.21 -8.91 -11.31
C VAL A 192 4.08 -8.33 -12.71
N THR A 193 5.11 -8.49 -13.55
CA THR A 193 4.96 -8.16 -14.97
C THR A 193 4.05 -9.18 -15.66
N ARG A 194 3.34 -8.76 -16.70
CA ARG A 194 2.55 -9.65 -17.56
C ARG A 194 3.41 -10.75 -18.16
N GLU A 195 4.63 -10.42 -18.60
CA GLU A 195 5.59 -11.39 -19.12
C GLU A 195 5.93 -12.46 -18.09
N PHE A 196 6.25 -12.07 -16.85
CA PHE A 196 6.56 -13.03 -15.77
C PHE A 196 5.36 -13.92 -15.45
N TYR A 197 4.14 -13.35 -15.40
CA TYR A 197 2.91 -14.10 -15.20
C TYR A 197 2.68 -15.14 -16.32
N GLN A 198 2.88 -14.75 -17.59
CA GLN A 198 2.68 -15.65 -18.73
C GLN A 198 3.73 -16.76 -18.79
N LYS A 199 4.97 -16.44 -18.44
CA LYS A 199 6.08 -17.40 -18.47
C LYS A 199 6.06 -18.39 -17.31
N TYR A 200 5.62 -17.93 -16.12
CA TYR A 200 5.66 -18.72 -14.89
C TYR A 200 4.33 -18.69 -14.11
N PRO A 201 3.20 -19.04 -14.73
CA PRO A 201 1.87 -18.89 -14.11
C PRO A 201 1.72 -19.70 -12.82
N GLN A 202 2.32 -20.89 -12.75
CA GLN A 202 2.29 -21.73 -11.54
C GLN A 202 3.11 -21.13 -10.40
N ALA A 203 4.29 -20.57 -10.68
CA ALA A 203 5.10 -19.91 -9.67
C ALA A 203 4.39 -18.66 -9.12
N VAL A 204 3.70 -17.89 -9.96
CA VAL A 204 2.91 -16.74 -9.54
C VAL A 204 1.74 -17.15 -8.65
N GLN A 205 1.01 -18.20 -9.00
CA GLN A 205 -0.07 -18.74 -8.17
C GLN A 205 0.45 -19.20 -6.80
N LYS A 206 1.55 -19.94 -6.77
CA LYS A 206 2.21 -20.42 -5.54
C LYS A 206 2.70 -19.27 -4.67
N LEU A 207 3.28 -18.22 -5.28
CA LEU A 207 3.69 -17.00 -4.59
C LEU A 207 2.50 -16.33 -3.89
N ALA A 208 1.38 -16.18 -4.58
CA ALA A 208 0.16 -15.59 -4.00
C ALA A 208 -0.39 -16.46 -2.87
N CYS A 209 -0.52 -17.78 -3.07
CA CYS A 209 -1.01 -18.70 -2.04
C CYS A 209 -0.14 -18.72 -0.78
N ALA A 210 1.18 -18.80 -0.93
CA ALA A 210 2.10 -18.78 0.22
C ALA A 210 2.07 -17.42 0.94
N SER A 211 1.92 -16.32 0.21
CA SER A 211 1.75 -14.98 0.81
C SER A 211 0.44 -14.89 1.62
N ILE A 212 -0.67 -15.42 1.11
CA ILE A 212 -1.94 -15.50 1.85
C ILE A 212 -1.76 -16.31 3.14
N ARG A 213 -1.12 -17.48 3.08
CA ARG A 213 -0.81 -18.27 4.27
C ARG A 213 -0.02 -17.46 5.30
N GLY A 214 0.95 -16.67 4.86
CA GLY A 214 1.71 -15.76 5.72
C GLY A 214 0.82 -14.74 6.43
N TRP A 215 -0.11 -14.12 5.71
CA TRP A 215 -1.04 -13.15 6.27
C TRP A 215 -2.06 -13.78 7.24
N GLU A 216 -2.61 -14.95 6.90
CA GLU A 216 -3.53 -15.66 7.79
C GLU A 216 -2.81 -16.10 9.08
N TRP A 217 -1.62 -16.63 8.97
CA TRP A 217 -0.79 -16.97 10.13
C TRP A 217 -0.49 -15.75 11.00
N ALA A 218 -0.15 -14.61 10.38
CA ALA A 218 0.11 -13.36 11.08
C ALA A 218 -1.13 -12.88 11.86
N ASN A 219 -2.32 -13.06 11.31
CA ASN A 219 -3.57 -12.73 12.00
C ASN A 219 -3.82 -13.62 13.23
N GLU A 220 -3.49 -14.90 13.15
CA GLU A 220 -3.71 -15.88 14.22
C GLU A 220 -2.61 -15.84 15.29
N HIS A 221 -1.38 -15.45 14.94
CA HIS A 221 -0.19 -15.53 15.79
C HIS A 221 0.49 -14.16 15.93
N ARG A 222 -0.22 -13.17 16.45
CA ARG A 222 0.21 -11.76 16.45
C ARG A 222 1.51 -11.49 17.20
N GLU A 223 1.74 -12.14 18.34
CA GLU A 223 2.95 -11.93 19.14
C GLU A 223 4.19 -12.49 18.42
N GLN A 224 4.09 -13.71 17.88
CA GLN A 224 5.18 -14.31 17.11
C GLN A 224 5.43 -13.52 15.81
N THR A 225 4.37 -13.00 15.19
CA THR A 225 4.49 -12.10 14.04
C THR A 225 5.24 -10.82 14.40
N LEU A 226 4.96 -10.23 15.57
CA LEU A 226 5.70 -9.07 16.07
C LEU A 226 7.19 -9.36 16.27
N ASP A 227 7.56 -10.55 16.73
CA ASP A 227 8.96 -10.93 16.85
C ASP A 227 9.65 -10.93 15.47
N ILE A 228 8.98 -11.49 14.45
CA ILE A 228 9.46 -11.49 13.06
C ILE A 228 9.58 -10.07 12.51
N ILE A 229 8.56 -9.22 12.74
CA ILE A 229 8.59 -7.81 12.32
C ILE A 229 9.76 -7.07 12.98
N MET A 230 9.95 -7.23 14.30
CA MET A 230 11.04 -6.56 15.03
C MET A 230 12.42 -7.01 14.55
N GLU A 231 12.57 -8.27 14.15
CA GLU A 231 13.79 -8.75 13.51
C GLU A 231 14.06 -7.99 12.20
N GLN A 232 13.03 -7.82 11.35
CA GLN A 232 13.13 -7.08 10.09
C GLN A 232 13.47 -5.60 10.29
N VAL A 233 12.78 -4.92 11.22
CA VAL A 233 13.06 -3.49 11.48
C VAL A 233 14.46 -3.27 12.04
N HIS A 234 14.97 -4.18 12.86
CA HIS A 234 16.35 -4.12 13.38
C HIS A 234 17.38 -4.35 12.26
N GLN A 235 17.17 -5.35 11.40
CA GLN A 235 18.05 -5.63 10.27
C GLN A 235 18.18 -4.45 9.31
N HIS A 236 17.10 -3.67 9.16
CA HIS A 236 17.06 -2.50 8.27
C HIS A 236 17.32 -1.17 9.00
N ASN A 237 17.68 -1.19 10.29
CA ASN A 237 17.95 -0.01 11.11
C ASN A 237 16.78 0.99 11.12
N ILE A 238 15.54 0.53 11.19
CA ILE A 238 14.37 1.37 11.22
C ILE A 238 14.11 1.88 12.64
N GLY A 239 14.01 3.21 12.80
CA GLY A 239 13.70 3.87 14.07
C GLY A 239 12.23 3.71 14.45
N THR A 240 11.88 2.60 15.10
CA THR A 240 10.54 2.27 15.56
C THR A 240 10.60 1.44 16.85
N ASN A 241 9.45 1.10 17.42
CA ASN A 241 9.37 0.27 18.61
C ASN A 241 8.25 -0.77 18.49
N ARG A 242 8.30 -1.78 19.37
CA ARG A 242 7.34 -2.89 19.36
C ARG A 242 5.89 -2.45 19.55
N TYR A 243 5.65 -1.42 20.37
CA TYR A 243 4.30 -0.91 20.60
C TYR A 243 3.70 -0.33 19.32
N HIS A 244 4.45 0.53 18.62
CA HIS A 244 4.04 1.10 17.34
C HIS A 244 3.76 0.00 16.30
N GLN A 245 4.69 -0.97 16.16
CA GLN A 245 4.54 -2.07 15.21
C GLN A 245 3.34 -2.96 15.53
N ARG A 246 3.02 -3.17 16.81
CA ARG A 246 1.79 -3.88 17.23
C ARG A 246 0.53 -3.15 16.77
N LYS A 247 0.44 -1.85 17.04
CA LYS A 247 -0.69 -1.03 16.62
C LYS A 247 -0.83 -0.98 15.08
N MET A 248 0.31 -0.89 14.39
CA MET A 248 0.33 -0.96 12.93
C MET A 248 -0.18 -2.31 12.43
N LEU A 249 0.29 -3.43 12.99
CA LEU A 249 -0.17 -4.76 12.60
C LEU A 249 -1.68 -4.92 12.78
N ASP A 250 -2.22 -4.48 13.92
CA ASP A 250 -3.66 -4.53 14.20
C ASP A 250 -4.46 -3.76 13.15
N GLU A 251 -4.03 -2.55 12.81
CA GLU A 251 -4.72 -1.70 11.83
C GLU A 251 -4.57 -2.25 10.40
N VAL A 252 -3.40 -2.73 10.01
CA VAL A 252 -3.18 -3.35 8.70
C VAL A 252 -4.08 -4.57 8.52
N LEU A 253 -4.17 -5.45 9.51
CA LEU A 253 -5.05 -6.62 9.48
C LEU A 253 -6.52 -6.24 9.43
N ARG A 254 -6.91 -5.14 10.10
CA ARG A 254 -8.26 -4.59 10.00
C ARG A 254 -8.56 -4.10 8.57
N LEU A 255 -7.63 -3.38 7.95
CA LEU A 255 -7.77 -2.87 6.57
C LEU A 255 -7.82 -3.98 5.50
N GLN A 256 -7.31 -5.16 5.81
CA GLN A 256 -7.41 -6.35 4.95
C GLN A 256 -8.78 -7.02 5.01
N THR A 257 -9.60 -6.65 5.99
CA THR A 257 -10.94 -7.20 6.16
C THR A 257 -11.95 -6.29 5.48
N ASN A 258 -12.67 -6.81 4.50
CA ASN A 258 -13.73 -6.10 3.81
C ASN A 258 -14.89 -5.85 4.78
N LYS A 259 -15.26 -4.59 5.00
CA LYS A 259 -16.30 -4.18 5.96
C LYS A 259 -17.68 -4.76 5.66
N LYS A 260 -18.00 -4.98 4.39
CA LYS A 260 -19.32 -5.50 3.98
C LYS A 260 -19.45 -6.99 4.25
N SER A 261 -18.40 -7.77 3.96
CA SER A 261 -18.42 -9.24 4.09
C SER A 261 -17.82 -9.77 5.37
N GLY A 262 -17.01 -8.99 6.08
CA GLY A 262 -16.22 -9.44 7.22
C GLY A 262 -15.10 -10.43 6.87
N GLN A 263 -14.80 -10.59 5.58
CA GLN A 263 -13.81 -11.55 5.08
C GLN A 263 -12.57 -10.86 4.50
N ARG A 264 -11.51 -11.63 4.31
CA ARG A 264 -10.27 -11.24 3.62
C ARG A 264 -10.18 -11.97 2.29
N PRO A 265 -10.77 -11.42 1.19
CA PRO A 265 -10.81 -12.12 -0.08
C PRO A 265 -9.44 -12.19 -0.78
N TYR A 266 -8.47 -11.37 -0.38
CA TYR A 266 -7.15 -11.25 -0.98
C TYR A 266 -7.16 -11.01 -2.51
N ARG A 267 -8.27 -10.52 -3.00
CA ARG A 267 -8.50 -10.26 -4.42
C ARG A 267 -9.14 -8.90 -4.60
N LEU A 268 -8.68 -8.18 -5.62
CA LEU A 268 -9.33 -6.96 -6.09
C LEU A 268 -10.65 -7.35 -6.76
N SER A 269 -11.75 -6.80 -6.29
CA SER A 269 -13.06 -7.02 -6.91
C SER A 269 -13.21 -6.18 -8.20
N ARG A 270 -14.13 -6.61 -9.07
CA ARG A 270 -14.48 -5.81 -10.25
C ARG A 270 -15.04 -4.44 -9.86
N GLU A 271 -15.89 -4.38 -8.83
CA GLU A 271 -16.48 -3.13 -8.33
C GLU A 271 -15.39 -2.12 -7.91
N GLU A 272 -14.40 -2.59 -7.16
CA GLU A 272 -13.27 -1.75 -6.72
C GLU A 272 -12.37 -1.32 -7.89
N PHE A 273 -12.12 -2.22 -8.84
CA PHE A 273 -11.38 -1.89 -10.06
C PHE A 273 -12.10 -0.84 -10.89
N ASP A 274 -13.40 -1.01 -11.12
CA ASP A 274 -14.22 -0.06 -11.91
C ASP A 274 -14.30 1.30 -11.22
N LEU A 275 -14.48 1.32 -9.88
CA LEU A 275 -14.44 2.56 -9.10
C LEU A 275 -13.08 3.27 -9.23
N ALA A 276 -11.98 2.54 -9.03
CA ALA A 276 -10.64 3.10 -9.13
C ALA A 276 -10.36 3.65 -10.54
N THR A 277 -10.76 2.91 -11.58
CA THR A 277 -10.62 3.34 -12.99
C THR A 277 -11.42 4.61 -13.25
N SER A 278 -12.66 4.69 -12.75
CA SER A 278 -13.51 5.88 -12.95
C SER A 278 -12.94 7.15 -12.30
N ILE A 279 -12.22 7.00 -11.19
CA ILE A 279 -11.59 8.10 -10.47
C ILE A 279 -10.28 8.52 -11.11
N LEU A 280 -9.42 7.53 -11.44
CA LEU A 280 -8.04 7.79 -11.88
C LEU A 280 -7.94 8.05 -13.39
N LEU A 281 -8.90 7.57 -14.17
CA LEU A 281 -8.94 7.74 -15.62
C LEU A 281 -10.33 8.24 -16.05
N PRO A 282 -10.70 9.48 -15.72
CA PRO A 282 -12.01 10.04 -16.07
C PRO A 282 -12.23 10.13 -17.59
N ASP A 283 -11.17 10.29 -18.37
CA ASP A 283 -11.17 10.18 -19.83
C ASP A 283 -10.48 8.87 -20.25
N GLN A 284 -11.29 7.85 -20.51
CA GLN A 284 -10.81 6.50 -20.88
C GLN A 284 -10.12 6.44 -22.24
N THR A 285 -10.10 7.52 -23.02
CA THR A 285 -9.37 7.57 -24.29
C THR A 285 -7.86 7.77 -24.09
N GLN A 286 -7.43 8.13 -22.88
CA GLN A 286 -6.04 8.43 -22.55
C GLN A 286 -5.26 7.21 -22.02
N THR A 287 -5.61 6.00 -22.42
CA THR A 287 -4.89 4.79 -21.98
C THR A 287 -4.18 4.10 -23.14
N SER A 288 -2.99 3.56 -22.86
CA SER A 288 -2.22 2.70 -23.78
C SER A 288 -2.55 1.22 -23.61
N ASN A 289 -3.24 0.81 -22.55
CA ASN A 289 -3.64 -0.56 -22.27
C ASN A 289 -5.15 -0.75 -22.34
N ASP A 290 -5.57 -1.98 -22.59
CA ASP A 290 -6.98 -2.38 -22.47
C ASP A 290 -7.38 -2.41 -21.00
N ILE A 291 -8.33 -1.53 -20.61
CA ILE A 291 -8.76 -1.29 -19.23
C ILE A 291 -9.72 -2.35 -18.67
N ARG A 292 -9.82 -3.52 -19.31
CA ARG A 292 -10.66 -4.59 -18.77
C ARG A 292 -10.05 -5.21 -17.51
N TYR A 293 -10.91 -5.47 -16.54
CA TYR A 293 -10.56 -6.12 -15.27
C TYR A 293 -9.72 -7.38 -15.47
N GLU A 294 -10.09 -8.26 -16.39
CA GLU A 294 -9.43 -9.55 -16.67
C GLU A 294 -8.00 -9.39 -17.20
N ASN A 295 -7.67 -8.23 -17.74
CA ASN A 295 -6.33 -7.93 -18.20
C ASN A 295 -5.41 -7.47 -17.05
N PHE A 296 -5.97 -6.86 -16.02
CA PHE A 296 -5.21 -6.32 -14.89
C PHE A 296 -5.18 -7.29 -13.69
N VAL A 297 -6.27 -7.97 -13.37
CA VAL A 297 -6.39 -8.89 -12.22
C VAL A 297 -6.25 -10.35 -12.69
N LYS A 298 -5.43 -11.13 -11.95
CA LYS A 298 -5.15 -12.53 -12.24
C LYS A 298 -5.40 -13.44 -11.03
#